data_7d035e395f72745f47c201561b3448bb
#
_entry.id   7d035e395f72745f47c201561b3448bb
#
_cell.length_a   1.000
_cell.length_b   1.000
_cell.length_c   1.000
_cell.angle_alpha   90.00
_cell.angle_beta   90.00
_cell.angle_gamma   90.00
#
_symmetry.space_group_name_H-M   'P 1'
#
loop_
_entity.id
_entity.type
_entity.pdbx_description
1 polymer ?
#
loop_
_entity_poly.entity_id
_entity_poly.type
_entity_poly.pdbx_seq_one_letter_code
_entity_poly.pdbx_strand_id
1 'polypeptide(L)'
;HGIHGIRKDKKGRIYLIGGNDAKFSGHEDLKQYRGIEGGGIIRYTSELKEPILICHGFRNPYDFDFNSEGQIYTYDSDCEREFVLPWYSPTRLYRVEDRAHHGWRLPGYKRGWKRPDYYFDSVKPLVNVGRGSPTGVMVYKHTAFPEYYHDAVFYCDWTFGKVFMTPTSTNSIGAEFPSSEVFLESMGTNGFAPTDIEL
;
A
#
# COMPACT_ATOMS: atom_id res chain seq x y z
N HIS A 1 8.18 -2.53 -11.95
CA HIS A 1 7.05 -2.67 -11.02
C HIS A 1 6.64 -4.16 -10.91
N GLY A 2 7.58 -4.99 -10.46
CA GLY A 2 7.39 -6.43 -10.31
C GLY A 2 6.71 -6.82 -9.00
N ILE A 3 7.02 -8.04 -8.53
CA ILE A 3 6.68 -8.50 -7.17
C ILE A 3 7.72 -7.96 -6.21
N HIS A 4 7.26 -7.42 -5.08
CA HIS A 4 8.11 -6.74 -4.12
C HIS A 4 8.07 -7.41 -2.74
N GLY A 5 7.01 -7.16 -1.97
CA GLY A 5 6.88 -7.65 -0.60
C GLY A 5 6.31 -9.06 -0.49
N ILE A 6 6.78 -9.80 0.52
CA ILE A 6 6.25 -11.10 0.91
C ILE A 6 6.03 -11.09 2.43
N ARG A 7 4.83 -11.48 2.86
CA ARG A 7 4.47 -11.55 4.28
C ARG A 7 3.70 -12.84 4.57
N LYS A 8 3.75 -13.26 5.82
CA LYS A 8 3.05 -14.44 6.33
C LYS A 8 2.06 -14.02 7.41
N ASP A 9 0.83 -14.46 7.32
CA ASP A 9 -0.16 -14.18 8.35
C ASP A 9 -0.09 -15.16 9.54
N LYS A 10 -0.88 -14.88 10.57
CA LYS A 10 -0.95 -15.71 11.79
C LYS A 10 -1.40 -17.16 11.54
N LYS A 11 -2.02 -17.44 10.39
CA LYS A 11 -2.46 -18.79 9.97
C LYS A 11 -1.42 -19.49 9.09
N GLY A 12 -0.26 -18.87 8.87
CA GLY A 12 0.80 -19.43 8.04
C GLY A 12 0.61 -19.21 6.54
N ARG A 13 -0.43 -18.54 6.09
CA ARG A 13 -0.68 -18.25 4.68
C ARG A 13 0.30 -17.19 4.18
N ILE A 14 0.75 -17.33 2.95
CA ILE A 14 1.77 -16.47 2.34
C ILE A 14 1.11 -15.48 1.40
N TYR A 15 1.46 -14.22 1.52
CA TYR A 15 0.97 -13.12 0.70
C TYR A 15 2.10 -12.49 -0.07
N LEU A 16 1.84 -12.17 -1.33
CA LEU A 16 2.75 -11.45 -2.22
C LEU A 16 2.07 -10.18 -2.70
N ILE A 17 2.78 -9.06 -2.67
CA ILE A 17 2.34 -7.81 -3.27
C ILE A 17 3.14 -7.53 -4.54
N GLY A 18 2.47 -7.03 -5.57
CA GLY A 18 3.11 -6.65 -6.82
C GLY A 18 2.57 -5.35 -7.40
N GLY A 19 3.43 -4.66 -8.12
CA GLY A 19 3.07 -3.45 -8.88
C GLY A 19 2.38 -3.77 -10.21
N ASN A 20 2.04 -2.73 -10.96
CA ASN A 20 1.24 -2.83 -12.18
C ASN A 20 1.89 -3.59 -13.35
N ASP A 21 3.17 -3.89 -13.28
CA ASP A 21 3.87 -4.73 -14.26
C ASP A 21 4.08 -6.17 -13.75
N ALA A 22 3.61 -6.48 -12.55
CA ALA A 22 3.63 -7.84 -12.02
C ALA A 22 2.72 -8.73 -12.87
N LYS A 23 3.33 -9.63 -13.60
CA LYS A 23 2.59 -10.61 -14.40
C LYS A 23 2.24 -11.81 -13.51
N PHE A 24 1.07 -11.79 -12.93
CA PHE A 24 0.54 -12.93 -12.16
C PHE A 24 0.24 -14.18 -13.01
N SER A 25 0.59 -14.15 -14.30
CA SER A 25 0.20 -15.16 -15.29
C SER A 25 1.16 -16.35 -15.42
N GLY A 26 2.19 -16.44 -14.59
CA GLY A 26 3.20 -17.51 -14.70
C GLY A 26 2.72 -18.88 -14.20
N HIS A 27 1.69 -18.93 -13.37
CA HIS A 27 1.13 -20.15 -12.82
C HIS A 27 -0.24 -20.46 -13.45
N GLU A 28 -0.51 -21.73 -13.71
CA GLU A 28 -1.77 -22.19 -14.34
C GLU A 28 -3.00 -21.69 -13.56
N ASP A 29 -2.95 -21.82 -12.24
CA ASP A 29 -4.03 -21.41 -11.33
C ASP A 29 -4.29 -19.90 -11.29
N LEU A 30 -3.37 -19.09 -11.81
CA LEU A 30 -3.51 -17.64 -11.91
C LEU A 30 -4.05 -17.18 -13.26
N LYS A 31 -4.31 -18.09 -14.20
CA LYS A 31 -4.85 -17.74 -15.54
C LYS A 31 -6.20 -17.03 -15.46
N GLN A 32 -7.01 -17.33 -14.44
CA GLN A 32 -8.28 -16.66 -14.19
C GLN A 32 -8.11 -15.16 -13.90
N TYR A 33 -6.92 -14.71 -13.46
CA TYR A 33 -6.61 -13.32 -13.16
C TYR A 33 -5.91 -12.59 -14.32
N ARG A 34 -5.88 -13.18 -15.52
CA ARG A 34 -5.38 -12.52 -16.72
C ARG A 34 -6.27 -11.34 -17.08
N GLY A 35 -5.66 -10.22 -17.42
CA GLY A 35 -6.38 -9.00 -17.78
C GLY A 35 -6.74 -8.10 -16.61
N ILE A 36 -6.34 -8.45 -15.39
CA ILE A 36 -6.43 -7.54 -14.26
C ILE A 36 -5.45 -6.39 -14.50
N GLU A 37 -5.97 -5.18 -14.47
CA GLU A 37 -5.17 -3.96 -14.58
C GLU A 37 -4.63 -3.54 -13.21
N GLY A 38 -3.37 -3.08 -13.19
CA GLY A 38 -2.70 -2.63 -11.98
C GLY A 38 -2.03 -3.75 -11.19
N GLY A 39 -1.37 -3.33 -10.11
CA GLY A 39 -0.79 -4.23 -9.12
C GLY A 39 -1.84 -4.85 -8.21
N GLY A 40 -1.43 -5.78 -7.37
CA GLY A 40 -2.35 -6.47 -6.47
C GLY A 40 -1.67 -7.29 -5.40
N ILE A 41 -2.48 -7.91 -4.56
CA ILE A 41 -2.04 -8.84 -3.53
C ILE A 41 -2.62 -10.23 -3.83
N ILE A 42 -1.73 -11.23 -3.83
CA ILE A 42 -2.10 -12.63 -3.97
C ILE A 42 -1.76 -13.36 -2.68
N ARG A 43 -2.67 -14.21 -2.23
CA ARG A 43 -2.50 -15.08 -1.08
C ARG A 43 -2.39 -16.54 -1.52
N TYR A 44 -1.46 -17.26 -0.93
CA TYR A 44 -1.26 -18.69 -1.06
C TYR A 44 -1.50 -19.40 0.28
N THR A 45 -1.67 -20.72 0.23
CA THR A 45 -1.53 -21.57 1.44
C THR A 45 -0.09 -21.53 1.93
N SER A 46 0.17 -22.11 3.11
CA SER A 46 1.52 -22.28 3.67
C SER A 46 2.48 -23.09 2.77
N GLU A 47 1.92 -23.94 1.91
CA GLU A 47 2.66 -24.77 0.94
C GLU A 47 2.82 -24.11 -0.43
N LEU A 48 2.52 -22.81 -0.55
CA LEU A 48 2.54 -22.04 -1.81
C LEU A 48 1.59 -22.60 -2.88
N LYS A 49 0.44 -23.11 -2.46
CA LYS A 49 -0.63 -23.63 -3.34
C LYS A 49 -1.86 -22.71 -3.28
N GLU A 50 -2.83 -23.00 -4.14
CA GLU A 50 -4.16 -22.37 -4.15
C GLU A 50 -4.12 -20.83 -4.15
N PRO A 51 -3.52 -20.20 -5.16
CA PRO A 51 -3.42 -18.74 -5.21
C PRO A 51 -4.81 -18.10 -5.32
N ILE A 52 -5.04 -17.09 -4.48
CA ILE A 52 -6.26 -16.27 -4.48
C ILE A 52 -5.86 -14.81 -4.60
N LEU A 53 -6.44 -14.11 -5.56
CA LEU A 53 -6.32 -12.66 -5.65
C LEU A 53 -7.12 -12.00 -4.51
N ILE A 54 -6.44 -11.30 -3.63
CA ILE A 54 -7.06 -10.57 -2.51
C ILE A 54 -7.62 -9.24 -2.99
N CYS A 55 -6.82 -8.49 -3.74
CA CYS A 55 -7.22 -7.18 -4.26
C CYS A 55 -6.35 -6.79 -5.45
N HIS A 56 -6.75 -5.73 -6.16
CA HIS A 56 -5.99 -5.21 -7.30
C HIS A 56 -6.17 -3.70 -7.46
N GLY A 57 -5.57 -3.12 -8.51
CA GLY A 57 -5.71 -1.70 -8.81
C GLY A 57 -4.71 -0.82 -8.09
N PHE A 58 -3.54 -1.33 -7.74
CA PHE A 58 -2.40 -0.54 -7.30
C PHE A 58 -1.49 -0.13 -8.47
N ARG A 59 -0.73 0.94 -8.30
CA ARG A 59 0.32 1.31 -9.24
C ARG A 59 1.62 0.56 -8.96
N ASN A 60 2.26 0.85 -7.83
CA ASN A 60 3.52 0.21 -7.45
C ASN A 60 3.71 0.24 -5.94
N PRO A 61 2.90 -0.48 -5.18
CA PRO A 61 3.14 -0.67 -3.77
C PRO A 61 4.41 -1.52 -3.60
N TYR A 62 5.26 -1.16 -2.66
CA TYR A 62 6.52 -1.87 -2.41
C TYR A 62 6.37 -2.90 -1.30
N ASP A 63 5.69 -2.56 -0.23
CA ASP A 63 5.51 -3.40 0.95
C ASP A 63 4.10 -3.29 1.52
N PHE A 64 3.79 -4.15 2.48
CA PHE A 64 2.52 -4.16 3.20
C PHE A 64 2.69 -4.87 4.55
N ASP A 65 1.83 -4.58 5.51
CA ASP A 65 1.81 -5.32 6.78
C ASP A 65 0.36 -5.51 7.27
N PHE A 66 0.21 -6.37 8.27
CA PHE A 66 -1.06 -6.68 8.93
C PHE A 66 -1.13 -6.00 10.27
N ASN A 67 -2.30 -5.47 10.63
CA ASN A 67 -2.55 -5.10 12.02
C ASN A 67 -2.86 -6.34 12.89
N SER A 68 -3.12 -6.11 14.17
CA SER A 68 -3.44 -7.17 15.14
C SER A 68 -4.67 -7.99 14.78
N GLU A 69 -5.62 -7.43 14.03
CA GLU A 69 -6.86 -8.07 13.56
C GLU A 69 -6.68 -8.78 12.21
N GLY A 70 -5.54 -8.61 11.54
CA GLY A 70 -5.26 -9.19 10.22
C GLY A 70 -5.70 -8.32 9.05
N GLN A 71 -6.04 -7.05 9.28
CA GLN A 71 -6.28 -6.07 8.25
C GLN A 71 -4.96 -5.67 7.59
N ILE A 72 -4.93 -5.63 6.26
CA ILE A 72 -3.73 -5.27 5.48
C ILE A 72 -3.69 -3.76 5.23
N TYR A 73 -2.48 -3.20 5.34
CA TYR A 73 -2.15 -1.83 4.96
C TYR A 73 -0.99 -1.81 3.98
N THR A 74 -1.05 -0.89 3.01
CA THR A 74 0.01 -0.71 2.02
C THR A 74 0.11 0.75 1.58
N TYR A 75 1.31 1.17 1.18
CA TYR A 75 1.61 2.50 0.67
C TYR A 75 1.89 2.42 -0.82
N ASP A 76 1.01 3.02 -1.65
CA ASP A 76 1.10 2.95 -3.11
C ASP A 76 1.71 4.22 -3.70
N SER A 77 2.44 4.07 -4.80
CA SER A 77 3.19 5.14 -5.44
C SER A 77 2.31 6.15 -6.19
N ASP A 78 2.83 7.36 -6.35
CA ASP A 78 2.25 8.41 -7.16
C ASP A 78 2.46 8.18 -8.67
N CYS A 79 1.82 8.99 -9.49
CA CYS A 79 2.11 9.08 -10.91
C CYS A 79 3.03 10.30 -11.18
N GLU A 80 4.31 10.14 -10.95
CA GLU A 80 5.32 11.20 -10.98
C GLU A 80 5.36 11.98 -12.30
N ARG A 81 5.00 11.33 -13.42
CA ARG A 81 4.95 11.97 -14.75
C ARG A 81 3.76 12.91 -14.94
N GLU A 82 2.80 12.84 -14.04
CA GLU A 82 1.56 13.63 -14.10
C GLU A 82 1.53 14.71 -13.02
N PHE A 83 2.62 14.88 -12.31
CA PHE A 83 2.76 15.95 -11.31
C PHE A 83 2.44 17.31 -11.94
N VAL A 84 1.71 18.14 -11.21
CA VAL A 84 1.10 19.43 -11.60
C VAL A 84 -0.06 19.35 -12.58
N LEU A 85 -0.47 18.18 -13.06
CA LEU A 85 -1.66 18.02 -13.88
C LEU A 85 -2.91 17.84 -13.01
N PRO A 86 -4.09 18.28 -13.46
CA PRO A 86 -5.33 18.20 -12.67
C PRO A 86 -5.74 16.79 -12.23
N TRP A 87 -5.25 15.77 -12.92
CA TRP A 87 -5.53 14.36 -12.63
C TRP A 87 -4.37 13.66 -11.91
N TYR A 88 -3.40 14.41 -11.42
CA TYR A 88 -2.28 13.83 -10.67
C TYR A 88 -2.78 12.96 -9.50
N SER A 89 -2.26 11.76 -9.42
CA SER A 89 -2.52 10.83 -8.32
C SER A 89 -1.33 10.81 -7.38
N PRO A 90 -1.47 11.33 -6.13
CA PRO A 90 -0.39 11.31 -5.15
C PRO A 90 -0.07 9.89 -4.66
N THR A 91 0.98 9.75 -3.87
CA THR A 91 1.20 8.55 -3.06
C THR A 91 0.08 8.40 -2.03
N ARG A 92 -0.32 7.18 -1.74
CA ARG A 92 -1.54 6.90 -0.97
C ARG A 92 -1.35 5.75 0.00
N LEU A 93 -1.72 5.99 1.25
CA LEU A 93 -1.87 4.91 2.22
C LEU A 93 -3.26 4.28 2.06
N TYR A 94 -3.31 2.97 1.93
CA TYR A 94 -4.54 2.20 1.85
C TYR A 94 -4.71 1.26 3.04
N ARG A 95 -5.94 1.18 3.55
CA ARG A 95 -6.47 -0.02 4.15
C ARG A 95 -7.00 -0.89 3.00
N VAL A 96 -6.47 -2.07 2.86
CA VAL A 96 -6.79 -2.97 1.75
C VAL A 96 -8.16 -3.60 1.96
N GLU A 97 -9.03 -3.48 0.98
CA GLU A 97 -10.34 -4.13 0.99
C GLU A 97 -10.32 -5.39 0.12
N ASP A 98 -10.88 -6.48 0.64
CA ASP A 98 -10.94 -7.77 -0.05
C ASP A 98 -11.74 -7.67 -1.36
N ARG A 99 -11.22 -8.26 -2.43
CA ARG A 99 -11.80 -8.29 -3.79
C ARG A 99 -12.03 -6.93 -4.43
N ALA A 100 -11.49 -5.84 -3.88
CA ALA A 100 -11.72 -4.49 -4.34
C ALA A 100 -10.63 -3.97 -5.28
N HIS A 101 -10.98 -2.94 -6.04
CA HIS A 101 -10.07 -2.19 -6.90
C HIS A 101 -9.60 -0.92 -6.21
N HIS A 102 -8.28 -0.66 -6.15
CA HIS A 102 -7.68 0.46 -5.41
C HIS A 102 -7.38 1.70 -6.29
N GLY A 103 -8.08 1.84 -7.43
CA GLY A 103 -8.13 3.06 -8.22
C GLY A 103 -7.09 3.20 -9.34
N TRP A 104 -6.04 2.42 -9.40
CA TRP A 104 -5.10 2.37 -10.50
C TRP A 104 -5.50 1.27 -11.48
N ARG A 105 -5.71 1.47 -12.75
CA ARG A 105 -5.83 2.68 -13.55
C ARG A 105 -7.21 2.71 -14.21
N LEU A 106 -7.52 3.78 -14.95
CA LEU A 106 -8.75 3.85 -15.73
C LEU A 106 -8.69 2.84 -16.90
N PRO A 107 -9.70 1.95 -17.06
CA PRO A 107 -9.72 0.93 -18.10
C PRO A 107 -9.59 1.52 -19.52
N GLY A 108 -8.84 0.84 -20.38
CA GLY A 108 -8.68 1.24 -21.79
C GLY A 108 -7.72 2.41 -22.05
N TYR A 109 -7.17 3.03 -21.03
CA TYR A 109 -6.19 4.10 -21.20
C TYR A 109 -4.76 3.56 -21.09
N LYS A 110 -3.93 3.91 -22.07
CA LYS A 110 -2.50 3.53 -22.07
C LYS A 110 -1.66 4.27 -21.05
N ARG A 111 -2.16 5.40 -20.53
CA ARG A 111 -1.54 6.18 -19.46
C ARG A 111 -2.10 5.80 -18.12
N GLY A 112 -1.31 6.01 -17.08
CA GLY A 112 -1.65 5.61 -15.75
C GLY A 112 -2.62 6.53 -15.02
N TRP A 113 -3.73 6.87 -15.64
CA TRP A 113 -4.71 7.71 -14.99
C TRP A 113 -5.46 6.92 -13.91
N LYS A 114 -5.46 7.46 -12.70
CA LYS A 114 -6.28 6.99 -11.61
C LYS A 114 -7.76 7.05 -11.98
N ARG A 115 -8.54 6.10 -11.52
CA ARG A 115 -10.00 6.21 -11.56
C ARG A 115 -10.44 7.43 -10.74
N PRO A 116 -11.37 8.25 -11.25
CA PRO A 116 -11.93 9.37 -10.49
C PRO A 116 -12.52 8.90 -9.16
N ASP A 117 -12.50 9.76 -8.14
CA ASP A 117 -12.95 9.41 -6.78
C ASP A 117 -14.46 9.15 -6.66
N TYR A 118 -15.24 9.49 -7.70
CA TYR A 118 -16.67 9.17 -7.77
C TYR A 118 -16.97 7.76 -8.27
N TYR A 119 -15.97 6.99 -8.71
CA TYR A 119 -16.15 5.57 -9.03
C TYR A 119 -16.40 4.80 -7.73
N PHE A 120 -17.63 4.29 -7.59
CA PHE A 120 -18.08 3.59 -6.38
C PHE A 120 -17.42 2.23 -6.18
N ASP A 121 -16.86 1.63 -7.23
CA ASP A 121 -16.16 0.36 -7.21
C ASP A 121 -14.66 0.48 -6.85
N SER A 122 -14.20 1.68 -6.56
CA SER A 122 -12.81 1.93 -6.18
C SER A 122 -12.68 2.30 -4.71
N VAL A 123 -11.77 1.64 -4.02
CA VAL A 123 -11.44 1.93 -2.62
C VAL A 123 -10.82 3.32 -2.52
N LYS A 124 -11.30 4.12 -1.59
CA LYS A 124 -10.68 5.39 -1.25
C LYS A 124 -9.43 5.16 -0.38
N PRO A 125 -8.34 5.90 -0.61
CA PRO A 125 -7.20 5.84 0.29
C PRO A 125 -7.58 6.35 1.68
N LEU A 126 -6.91 5.85 2.71
CA LEU A 126 -6.98 6.42 4.05
C LEU A 126 -6.40 7.82 4.05
N VAL A 127 -5.25 8.01 3.40
CA VAL A 127 -4.52 9.27 3.32
C VAL A 127 -3.89 9.44 1.94
N ASN A 128 -4.02 10.63 1.38
CA ASN A 128 -3.19 11.11 0.28
C ASN A 128 -1.97 11.82 0.87
N VAL A 129 -0.78 11.30 0.61
CA VAL A 129 0.46 11.79 1.25
C VAL A 129 1.15 12.87 0.41
N GLY A 130 1.14 12.74 -0.91
CA GLY A 130 1.77 13.71 -1.81
C GLY A 130 2.69 13.04 -2.83
N ARG A 131 3.76 13.73 -3.22
CA ARG A 131 4.83 13.12 -4.02
C ARG A 131 5.68 12.23 -3.13
N GLY A 132 6.22 11.18 -3.72
CA GLY A 132 7.14 10.31 -2.98
C GLY A 132 7.45 8.99 -3.68
N SER A 133 8.29 8.20 -3.03
CA SER A 133 8.62 6.83 -3.44
C SER A 133 8.37 5.90 -2.25
N PRO A 134 7.21 5.25 -2.22
CA PRO A 134 6.87 4.25 -1.21
C PRO A 134 7.88 3.13 -1.13
N THR A 135 8.29 2.79 0.11
CA THR A 135 9.14 1.64 0.41
C THR A 135 8.55 0.84 1.57
N GLY A 136 9.25 0.62 2.67
CA GLY A 136 8.78 -0.23 3.76
C GLY A 136 7.48 0.23 4.41
N VAL A 137 6.66 -0.73 4.85
CA VAL A 137 5.41 -0.52 5.57
C VAL A 137 5.35 -1.46 6.76
N MET A 138 5.07 -0.93 7.94
CA MET A 138 4.94 -1.68 9.17
C MET A 138 3.73 -1.22 9.98
N VAL A 139 2.99 -2.14 10.55
CA VAL A 139 1.98 -1.84 11.57
C VAL A 139 2.58 -2.10 12.95
N TYR A 140 2.56 -1.10 13.81
CA TYR A 140 3.15 -1.19 15.14
C TYR A 140 2.28 -2.02 16.09
N LYS A 141 2.72 -3.24 16.40
CA LYS A 141 1.99 -4.22 17.23
C LYS A 141 2.60 -4.43 18.62
N HIS A 142 3.54 -3.59 19.00
CA HIS A 142 4.22 -3.66 20.30
C HIS A 142 3.68 -2.62 21.29
N THR A 143 4.03 -2.75 22.57
CA THR A 143 3.57 -1.88 23.65
C THR A 143 4.63 -0.93 24.21
N ALA A 144 5.83 -0.87 23.60
CA ALA A 144 6.92 -0.01 24.07
C ALA A 144 6.64 1.49 23.81
N PHE A 145 5.93 1.80 22.71
CA PHE A 145 5.47 3.17 22.45
C PHE A 145 4.12 3.42 23.12
N PRO A 146 3.76 4.70 23.36
CA PRO A 146 2.46 5.07 23.89
C PRO A 146 1.28 4.49 23.08
N GLU A 147 0.12 4.36 23.72
CA GLU A 147 -1.09 3.79 23.15
C GLU A 147 -1.49 4.44 21.81
N TYR A 148 -1.21 5.72 21.62
CA TYR A 148 -1.43 6.45 20.37
C TYR A 148 -0.82 5.77 19.14
N TYR A 149 0.29 5.05 19.31
CA TYR A 149 1.00 4.35 18.23
C TYR A 149 0.54 2.91 18.05
N HIS A 150 -0.28 2.36 18.94
CA HIS A 150 -0.72 0.97 18.82
C HIS A 150 -1.59 0.78 17.58
N ASP A 151 -1.26 -0.23 16.78
CA ASP A 151 -1.81 -0.50 15.44
C ASP A 151 -1.67 0.67 14.44
N ALA A 152 -0.90 1.72 14.75
CA ALA A 152 -0.58 2.75 13.78
C ALA A 152 0.28 2.18 12.64
N VAL A 153 0.08 2.70 11.44
CA VAL A 153 0.88 2.33 10.26
C VAL A 153 2.05 3.28 10.11
N PHE A 154 3.26 2.74 10.11
CA PHE A 154 4.49 3.43 9.77
C PHE A 154 4.89 3.09 8.35
N TYR A 155 5.29 4.08 7.55
CA TYR A 155 5.64 3.86 6.15
C TYR A 155 6.69 4.84 5.66
N CYS A 156 7.57 4.33 4.83
CA CYS A 156 8.79 5.01 4.40
C CYS A 156 8.62 5.68 3.03
N ASP A 157 9.18 6.87 2.91
CA ASP A 157 9.37 7.58 1.64
C ASP A 157 10.87 7.73 1.36
N TRP A 158 11.32 7.03 0.34
CA TRP A 158 12.72 7.03 -0.06
C TRP A 158 13.16 8.36 -0.67
N THR A 159 12.29 9.00 -1.48
CA THR A 159 12.65 10.22 -2.24
C THR A 159 12.87 11.42 -1.33
N PHE A 160 11.99 11.61 -0.36
CA PHE A 160 12.06 12.77 0.54
C PHE A 160 12.67 12.46 1.90
N GLY A 161 13.16 11.22 2.09
CA GLY A 161 13.84 10.81 3.31
C GLY A 161 12.95 10.96 4.54
N LYS A 162 11.77 10.34 4.51
CA LYS A 162 10.80 10.43 5.60
C LYS A 162 10.26 9.08 6.01
N VAL A 163 9.96 8.95 7.29
CA VAL A 163 9.07 7.93 7.81
C VAL A 163 7.81 8.63 8.27
N PHE A 164 6.69 8.25 7.71
CA PHE A 164 5.39 8.73 8.11
C PHE A 164 4.73 7.76 9.09
N MET A 165 3.77 8.28 9.85
CA MET A 165 2.91 7.51 10.71
C MET A 165 1.45 7.96 10.52
N THR A 166 0.53 7.00 10.51
CA THR A 166 -0.91 7.25 10.50
C THR A 166 -1.58 6.38 11.55
N PRO A 167 -2.26 6.97 12.54
CA PRO A 167 -3.07 6.22 13.49
C PRO A 167 -4.23 5.53 12.77
N THR A 168 -4.52 4.28 13.11
CA THR A 168 -5.65 3.53 12.52
C THR A 168 -6.80 3.33 13.49
N SER A 169 -6.60 3.59 14.79
CA SER A 169 -7.65 3.48 15.80
C SER A 169 -8.64 4.65 15.69
N THR A 170 -9.93 4.32 15.65
CA THR A 170 -11.03 5.29 15.65
C THR A 170 -11.23 5.99 17.01
N ASN A 171 -10.38 5.72 18.00
CA ASN A 171 -10.44 6.31 19.33
C ASN A 171 -9.99 7.77 19.38
N SER A 172 -9.57 8.34 18.26
CA SER A 172 -9.40 9.78 18.11
C SER A 172 -10.79 10.45 18.01
N ILE A 173 -11.46 10.59 19.15
CA ILE A 173 -12.71 11.35 19.25
C ILE A 173 -12.45 12.75 18.68
N GLY A 174 -12.98 13.02 17.47
CA GLY A 174 -12.92 14.32 16.82
C GLY A 174 -12.03 14.43 15.57
N ALA A 175 -11.27 13.43 15.18
CA ALA A 175 -10.55 13.44 13.91
C ALA A 175 -11.48 13.01 12.77
N GLU A 176 -11.89 13.94 11.93
CA GLU A 176 -12.79 13.67 10.78
C GLU A 176 -12.17 12.72 9.75
N PHE A 177 -10.83 12.65 9.66
CA PHE A 177 -10.09 11.73 8.77
C PHE A 177 -8.71 11.39 9.36
N PRO A 178 -8.19 10.16 9.12
CA PRO A 178 -6.80 9.85 9.45
C PRO A 178 -5.86 10.80 8.71
N SER A 179 -4.87 11.33 9.41
CA SER A 179 -3.83 12.19 8.85
C SER A 179 -2.49 11.46 8.81
N SER A 180 -1.62 11.86 7.88
CA SER A 180 -0.24 11.41 7.84
C SER A 180 0.62 12.38 8.63
N GLU A 181 1.36 11.87 9.59
CA GLU A 181 2.32 12.63 10.40
C GLU A 181 3.74 12.25 10.02
N VAL A 182 4.66 13.21 9.99
CA VAL A 182 6.08 12.91 9.84
C VAL A 182 6.60 12.41 11.18
N PHE A 183 6.92 11.12 11.26
CA PHE A 183 7.47 10.50 12.47
C PHE A 183 8.99 10.68 12.55
N LEU A 184 9.68 10.54 11.41
CA LEU A 184 11.13 10.71 11.30
C LEU A 184 11.48 11.35 9.98
N GLU A 185 12.39 12.32 10.00
CA GLU A 185 13.00 12.91 8.80
C GLU A 185 14.46 13.26 9.02
N SER A 186 15.21 13.39 7.94
CA SER A 186 16.60 13.81 8.00
C SER A 186 16.73 15.25 8.45
N MET A 187 17.65 15.50 9.35
CA MET A 187 18.07 16.83 9.75
C MET A 187 19.46 17.13 9.17
N GLY A 188 19.59 18.19 8.37
CA GLY A 188 20.87 18.63 7.83
C GLY A 188 21.14 18.18 6.38
N THR A 189 22.42 18.04 6.04
CA THR A 189 22.88 17.79 4.65
C THR A 189 23.12 16.31 4.33
N ASN A 190 23.06 15.42 5.30
CA ASN A 190 23.23 13.99 5.09
C ASN A 190 21.95 13.38 4.54
N GLY A 191 22.05 12.63 3.47
CA GLY A 191 20.90 11.94 2.88
C GLY A 191 20.34 10.87 3.84
N PHE A 192 19.02 10.78 3.90
CA PHE A 192 18.29 9.72 4.56
C PHE A 192 17.30 9.15 3.55
N ALA A 193 17.41 7.89 3.22
CA ALA A 193 16.59 7.22 2.21
C ALA A 193 16.11 5.88 2.78
N PRO A 194 15.08 5.88 3.63
CA PRO A 194 14.59 4.67 4.28
C PRO A 194 13.99 3.71 3.25
N THR A 195 14.42 2.46 3.29
CA THR A 195 14.00 1.40 2.37
C THR A 195 13.09 0.38 3.02
N ASP A 196 13.21 0.22 4.33
CA ASP A 196 12.42 -0.73 5.10
C ASP A 196 12.26 -0.26 6.54
N ILE A 197 11.28 -0.82 7.24
CA ILE A 197 10.98 -0.58 8.64
C ILE A 197 10.37 -1.86 9.25
N GLU A 198 10.96 -2.34 10.33
CA GLU A 198 10.51 -3.53 11.06
C GLU A 198 10.57 -3.34 12.57
N LEU A 199 9.87 -4.21 13.32
CA LEU A 199 9.91 -4.32 14.78
C LEU A 199 10.92 -5.36 15.21
#